data_11c05aa67942bbe3fbff3f0b18af3bb6
#
_entry.id   11c05aa67942bbe3fbff3f0b18af3bb6
#
_cell.length_a   1.000
_cell.length_b   1.000
_cell.length_c   1.000
_cell.angle_alpha   90.00
_cell.angle_beta   90.00
_cell.angle_gamma   90.00
#
_symmetry.space_group_name_H-M   'P 1'
#
loop_
_entity.id
_entity.type
_entity.pdbx_description
1 polymer ?
#
loop_
_entity_poly.entity_id
_entity_poly.type
_entity_poly.pdbx_seq_one_letter_code
_entity_poly.pdbx_strand_id
1 'polypeptide(L)'
;TEQEQGDSLALSMKAVETDSDIIIFNGVRFMAETAKVLNPNKTILIADKSSGCSLADDFGAEQVRQLKAQNPGVPVMIYINSYADAKAECDVCCTSANAEKIAMEMPGDELIFVPDLFFAQNLENVLEGKKKIIYPGKNNETKGAVCEVHEKFSLQDITAMRESFGLIKGHPNRMLYVHWECKPEVLQ
;
A
#
# COMPACT_ATOMS: atom_id res chain seq x y z
N THR A 1 -16.01 23.59 13.78
CA THR A 1 -15.16 22.42 13.44
C THR A 1 -15.62 21.87 12.12
N GLU A 2 -14.75 21.88 11.12
CA GLU A 2 -14.98 21.21 9.85
C GLU A 2 -14.70 19.72 10.01
N GLN A 3 -15.51 18.89 9.35
CA GLN A 3 -15.38 17.45 9.34
C GLN A 3 -15.22 16.98 7.91
N GLU A 4 -14.14 16.24 7.62
CA GLU A 4 -13.82 15.68 6.33
C GLU A 4 -13.84 14.14 6.37
N GLN A 5 -14.21 13.51 5.26
CA GLN A 5 -14.23 12.06 5.09
C GLN A 5 -13.50 11.69 3.80
N GLY A 6 -12.78 10.59 3.81
CA GLY A 6 -12.04 10.13 2.64
C GLY A 6 -11.10 8.97 2.93
N ASP A 7 -10.38 8.55 1.91
CA ASP A 7 -9.31 7.57 2.02
C ASP A 7 -8.00 8.19 2.57
N SER A 8 -6.96 7.37 2.73
CA SER A 8 -5.69 7.77 3.32
C SER A 8 -5.03 8.94 2.58
N LEU A 9 -5.05 8.95 1.25
CA LEU A 9 -4.43 10.01 0.46
C LEU A 9 -5.30 11.26 0.47
N ALA A 10 -6.61 11.13 0.24
CA ALA A 10 -7.54 12.24 0.20
C ALA A 10 -7.54 13.02 1.51
N LEU A 11 -7.61 12.35 2.66
CA LEU A 11 -7.56 13.00 3.97
C LEU A 11 -6.20 13.64 4.26
N SER A 12 -5.11 13.02 3.83
CA SER A 12 -3.77 13.62 3.96
C SER A 12 -3.63 14.90 3.14
N MET A 13 -4.18 14.93 1.93
CA MET A 13 -4.22 16.15 1.09
C MET A 13 -5.12 17.23 1.69
N LYS A 14 -6.29 16.86 2.22
CA LYS A 14 -7.17 17.79 2.95
C LYS A 14 -6.48 18.41 4.16
N ALA A 15 -5.67 17.63 4.86
CA ALA A 15 -4.86 18.13 5.97
C ALA A 15 -3.84 19.20 5.53
N VAL A 16 -3.36 19.16 4.29
CA VAL A 16 -2.49 20.22 3.71
C VAL A 16 -3.29 21.47 3.39
N GLU A 17 -4.48 21.33 2.84
CA GLU A 17 -5.32 22.45 2.35
C GLU A 17 -5.97 23.27 3.47
N THR A 18 -6.23 22.68 4.64
CA THR A 18 -6.91 23.39 5.75
C THR A 18 -5.97 24.37 6.44
N ASP A 19 -6.53 25.50 6.88
CA ASP A 19 -5.85 26.51 7.71
C ASP A 19 -5.81 26.17 9.21
N SER A 20 -6.38 25.02 9.61
CA SER A 20 -6.43 24.59 11.01
C SER A 20 -5.03 24.22 11.54
N ASP A 21 -4.67 24.75 12.71
CA ASP A 21 -3.42 24.43 13.40
C ASP A 21 -3.43 23.03 14.06
N ILE A 22 -4.63 22.54 14.39
CA ILE A 22 -4.85 21.27 15.08
C ILE A 22 -5.79 20.40 14.25
N ILE A 23 -5.34 19.20 13.92
CA ILE A 23 -6.11 18.22 13.17
C ILE A 23 -6.23 16.94 14.01
N ILE A 24 -7.45 16.44 14.20
CA ILE A 24 -7.70 15.17 14.87
C ILE A 24 -8.00 14.13 13.80
N PHE A 25 -7.12 13.15 13.69
CA PHE A 25 -7.28 12.01 12.80
C PHE A 25 -7.97 10.84 13.52
N ASN A 26 -9.16 10.48 13.09
CA ASN A 26 -9.86 9.27 13.52
C ASN A 26 -9.71 8.20 12.43
N GLY A 27 -8.64 7.43 12.52
CA GLY A 27 -8.27 6.38 11.59
C GLY A 27 -7.04 5.64 12.08
N VAL A 28 -6.42 4.84 11.23
CA VAL A 28 -5.21 4.11 11.60
C VAL A 28 -3.99 5.03 11.71
N ARG A 29 -3.07 4.67 12.59
CA ARG A 29 -1.91 5.49 12.98
C ARG A 29 -1.08 5.97 11.79
N PHE A 30 -0.82 5.14 10.77
CA PHE A 30 -0.01 5.54 9.61
C PHE A 30 -0.62 6.70 8.81
N MET A 31 -1.96 6.87 8.84
CA MET A 31 -2.63 8.01 8.20
C MET A 31 -2.31 9.33 8.95
N ALA A 32 -2.38 9.31 10.27
CA ALA A 32 -2.01 10.46 11.11
C ALA A 32 -0.53 10.81 10.95
N GLU A 33 0.36 9.81 10.88
CA GLU A 33 1.79 10.00 10.61
C GLU A 33 2.02 10.62 9.23
N THR A 34 1.32 10.14 8.18
CA THR A 34 1.41 10.71 6.84
C THR A 34 0.94 12.18 6.84
N ALA A 35 -0.18 12.48 7.49
CA ALA A 35 -0.65 13.86 7.64
C ALA A 35 0.39 14.74 8.39
N LYS A 36 1.06 14.21 9.41
CA LYS A 36 2.12 14.93 10.13
C LYS A 36 3.35 15.20 9.27
N VAL A 37 3.78 14.24 8.47
CA VAL A 37 4.90 14.39 7.52
C VAL A 37 4.62 15.52 6.53
N LEU A 38 3.40 15.58 6.00
CA LEU A 38 2.98 16.61 5.04
C LEU A 38 2.72 17.98 5.72
N ASN A 39 2.49 18.02 7.03
CA ASN A 39 2.18 19.22 7.79
C ASN A 39 3.07 19.34 9.03
N PRO A 40 4.38 19.55 8.87
CA PRO A 40 5.33 19.51 9.99
C PRO A 40 5.06 20.59 11.06
N ASN A 41 4.41 21.68 10.69
CA ASN A 41 4.10 22.80 11.59
C ASN A 41 2.74 22.68 12.30
N LYS A 42 1.88 21.75 11.86
CA LYS A 42 0.55 21.52 12.46
C LYS A 42 0.62 20.49 13.58
N THR A 43 -0.30 20.58 14.52
CA THR A 43 -0.50 19.55 15.54
C THR A 43 -1.46 18.48 15.01
N ILE A 44 -0.97 17.26 14.80
CA ILE A 44 -1.78 16.12 14.39
C ILE A 44 -1.99 15.21 15.60
N LEU A 45 -3.23 14.97 15.94
CA LEU A 45 -3.65 14.12 17.06
C LEU A 45 -4.35 12.87 16.54
N ILE A 46 -4.18 11.77 17.24
CA ILE A 46 -4.92 10.53 17.04
C ILE A 46 -5.62 10.16 18.35
N ALA A 47 -6.89 9.77 18.28
CA ALA A 47 -7.70 9.50 19.47
C ALA A 47 -7.20 8.27 20.23
N ASP A 48 -6.70 7.25 19.51
CA ASP A 48 -6.17 6.03 20.10
C ASP A 48 -4.86 5.63 19.44
N LYS A 49 -3.77 5.57 20.21
CA LYS A 49 -2.44 5.16 19.74
C LYS A 49 -2.36 3.69 19.32
N SER A 50 -3.28 2.85 19.80
CA SER A 50 -3.36 1.44 19.45
C SER A 50 -4.08 1.16 18.12
N SER A 51 -4.62 2.21 17.47
CA SER A 51 -5.23 2.10 16.14
C SER A 51 -4.19 1.78 15.07
N GLY A 52 -3.65 0.56 15.11
CA GLY A 52 -2.64 0.04 14.19
C GLY A 52 -3.24 -0.51 12.89
N CYS A 53 -2.36 -1.00 12.05
CA CYS A 53 -2.67 -1.76 10.84
C CYS A 53 -1.69 -2.92 10.76
N SER A 54 -2.18 -4.15 10.70
CA SER A 54 -1.35 -5.36 10.70
C SER A 54 -0.25 -5.31 9.61
N LEU A 55 -0.60 -4.79 8.45
CA LEU A 55 0.38 -4.59 7.36
C LEU A 55 1.52 -3.64 7.76
N ALA A 56 1.20 -2.53 8.42
CA ALA A 56 2.19 -1.55 8.87
C ALA A 56 2.96 -2.02 10.12
N ASP A 57 2.29 -2.76 11.02
CA ASP A 57 2.89 -3.27 12.25
C ASP A 57 3.93 -4.37 11.97
N ASP A 58 3.72 -5.17 10.93
CA ASP A 58 4.58 -6.31 10.58
C ASP A 58 5.82 -5.92 9.76
N PHE A 59 5.94 -4.66 9.30
CA PHE A 59 7.03 -4.23 8.43
C PHE A 59 7.54 -2.82 8.74
N GLY A 60 8.74 -2.71 9.23
CA GLY A 60 9.36 -1.46 9.66
C GLY A 60 10.65 -1.10 8.93
N ALA A 61 11.32 -0.05 9.40
CA ALA A 61 12.57 0.49 8.83
C ALA A 61 13.69 -0.55 8.70
N GLU A 62 13.81 -1.48 9.65
CA GLU A 62 14.88 -2.49 9.64
C GLU A 62 14.77 -3.44 8.45
N GLN A 63 13.57 -3.89 8.12
CA GLN A 63 13.33 -4.74 6.95
C GLN A 63 13.63 -3.99 5.64
N VAL A 64 13.34 -2.69 5.56
CA VAL A 64 13.73 -1.86 4.40
C VAL A 64 15.25 -1.82 4.27
N ARG A 65 15.98 -1.53 5.36
CA ARG A 65 17.46 -1.50 5.34
C ARG A 65 18.06 -2.83 4.92
N GLN A 66 17.52 -3.95 5.38
CA GLN A 66 17.97 -5.29 4.98
C GLN A 66 17.81 -5.52 3.47
N LEU A 67 16.67 -5.16 2.89
CA LEU A 67 16.45 -5.27 1.45
C LEU A 67 17.38 -4.36 0.65
N LYS A 68 17.60 -3.12 1.10
CA LYS A 68 18.56 -2.19 0.46
C LYS A 68 19.99 -2.73 0.51
N ALA A 69 20.40 -3.30 1.63
CA ALA A 69 21.75 -3.89 1.77
C ALA A 69 21.96 -5.10 0.84
N GLN A 70 20.91 -5.89 0.60
CA GLN A 70 20.95 -7.02 -0.32
C GLN A 70 20.87 -6.60 -1.80
N ASN A 71 20.38 -5.38 -2.10
CA ASN A 71 20.17 -4.87 -3.45
C ASN A 71 20.71 -3.43 -3.56
N PRO A 72 22.05 -3.24 -3.51
CA PRO A 72 22.64 -1.91 -3.48
C PRO A 72 22.32 -1.09 -4.74
N GLY A 73 21.84 0.15 -4.54
CA GLY A 73 21.53 1.08 -5.62
C GLY A 73 20.16 0.87 -6.29
N VAL A 74 19.40 -0.15 -5.90
CA VAL A 74 18.02 -0.35 -6.38
C VAL A 74 17.08 0.59 -5.60
N PRO A 75 16.26 1.40 -6.28
CA PRO A 75 15.32 2.31 -5.63
C PRO A 75 14.22 1.55 -4.88
N VAL A 76 13.68 2.18 -3.83
CA VAL A 76 12.65 1.59 -2.96
C VAL A 76 11.36 2.39 -3.04
N MET A 77 10.28 1.73 -3.44
CA MET A 77 8.92 2.25 -3.38
C MET A 77 8.16 1.60 -2.23
N ILE A 78 7.53 2.41 -1.39
CA ILE A 78 6.74 1.94 -0.27
C ILE A 78 5.26 2.28 -0.44
N TYR A 79 4.41 1.33 -0.11
CA TYR A 79 2.97 1.53 -0.06
C TYR A 79 2.60 2.39 1.15
N ILE A 80 1.62 3.28 0.99
CA ILE A 80 1.20 4.26 2.01
C ILE A 80 0.78 3.61 3.33
N ASN A 81 0.32 2.35 3.31
CA ASN A 81 -0.04 1.58 4.50
C ASN A 81 1.23 1.09 5.23
N SER A 82 2.04 2.02 5.69
CA SER A 82 3.30 1.81 6.41
C SER A 82 3.57 2.98 7.35
N TYR A 83 4.39 2.77 8.38
CA TYR A 83 4.75 3.82 9.32
C TYR A 83 5.83 4.77 8.78
N ALA A 84 5.95 5.93 9.41
CA ALA A 84 6.84 7.00 8.98
C ALA A 84 8.32 6.60 9.02
N ASP A 85 8.72 5.75 9.96
CA ASP A 85 10.09 5.24 10.07
C ASP A 85 10.49 4.37 8.86
N ALA A 86 9.59 3.49 8.41
CA ALA A 86 9.80 2.70 7.19
C ALA A 86 9.82 3.59 5.93
N LYS A 87 8.91 4.58 5.87
CA LYS A 87 8.86 5.56 4.76
C LYS A 87 10.16 6.37 4.65
N ALA A 88 10.78 6.71 5.78
CA ALA A 88 12.03 7.48 5.81
C ALA A 88 13.22 6.77 5.17
N GLU A 89 13.17 5.44 5.07
CA GLU A 89 14.19 4.62 4.41
C GLU A 89 13.96 4.43 2.90
N CYS A 90 12.85 4.92 2.35
CA CYS A 90 12.41 4.69 0.99
C CYS A 90 12.54 5.94 0.11
N ASP A 91 12.60 5.75 -1.19
CA ASP A 91 12.78 6.82 -2.17
C ASP A 91 11.45 7.46 -2.58
N VAL A 92 10.37 6.69 -2.59
CA VAL A 92 9.03 7.17 -2.94
C VAL A 92 7.93 6.40 -2.22
N CYS A 93 6.82 7.08 -1.94
CA CYS A 93 5.60 6.47 -1.38
C CYS A 93 4.51 6.45 -2.45
N CYS A 94 3.78 5.34 -2.55
CA CYS A 94 2.67 5.17 -3.49
C CYS A 94 1.36 4.79 -2.79
N THR A 95 0.28 4.84 -3.54
CA THR A 95 -1.03 4.28 -3.20
C THR A 95 -1.41 3.19 -4.19
N SER A 96 -2.48 2.43 -3.91
CA SER A 96 -3.01 1.46 -4.86
C SER A 96 -3.46 2.08 -6.20
N ALA A 97 -3.81 3.36 -6.20
CA ALA A 97 -4.26 4.07 -7.40
C ALA A 97 -3.12 4.52 -8.34
N ASN A 98 -1.88 4.66 -7.84
CA ASN A 98 -0.78 5.24 -8.61
C ASN A 98 0.51 4.39 -8.65
N ALA A 99 0.51 3.22 -8.03
CA ALA A 99 1.71 2.39 -7.91
C ALA A 99 2.32 1.98 -9.25
N GLU A 100 1.50 1.56 -10.22
CA GLU A 100 1.97 1.19 -11.56
C GLU A 100 2.67 2.36 -12.25
N LYS A 101 2.03 3.53 -12.25
CA LYS A 101 2.59 4.74 -12.85
C LYS A 101 3.92 5.12 -12.21
N ILE A 102 3.97 5.18 -10.87
CA ILE A 102 5.20 5.53 -10.15
C ILE A 102 6.29 4.49 -10.42
N ALA A 103 5.97 3.19 -10.39
CA ALA A 103 6.93 2.14 -10.66
C ALA A 103 7.58 2.30 -12.04
N MET A 104 6.81 2.65 -13.06
CA MET A 104 7.32 2.88 -14.42
C MET A 104 8.19 4.14 -14.53
N GLU A 105 7.94 5.16 -13.74
CA GLU A 105 8.70 6.43 -13.72
C GLU A 105 9.99 6.33 -12.87
N MET A 106 10.10 5.35 -11.96
CA MET A 106 11.31 5.13 -11.16
C MET A 106 12.49 4.71 -12.03
N PRO A 107 13.72 5.16 -11.72
CA PRO A 107 14.90 4.83 -12.52
C PRO A 107 15.27 3.34 -12.47
N GLY A 108 15.98 2.88 -13.52
CA GLY A 108 16.51 1.52 -13.62
C GLY A 108 15.46 0.47 -14.00
N ASP A 109 15.92 -0.76 -14.16
CA ASP A 109 15.09 -1.91 -14.56
C ASP A 109 14.59 -2.72 -13.37
N GLU A 110 15.06 -2.41 -12.16
CA GLU A 110 14.69 -3.05 -10.91
C GLU A 110 14.10 -2.04 -9.92
N LEU A 111 13.16 -2.49 -9.09
CA LEU A 111 12.50 -1.70 -8.07
C LEU A 111 12.21 -2.59 -6.86
N ILE A 112 12.58 -2.14 -5.67
CA ILE A 112 12.13 -2.76 -4.42
C ILE A 112 10.73 -2.21 -4.10
N PHE A 113 9.76 -3.09 -3.90
CA PHE A 113 8.41 -2.73 -3.46
C PHE A 113 8.10 -3.34 -2.09
N VAL A 114 7.66 -2.54 -1.16
CA VAL A 114 7.34 -2.91 0.22
C VAL A 114 6.06 -2.22 0.70
N PRO A 115 5.38 -2.70 1.75
CA PRO A 115 5.60 -3.94 2.51
C PRO A 115 4.78 -5.13 2.03
N ASP A 116 3.71 -4.91 1.24
CA ASP A 116 2.68 -5.89 0.93
C ASP A 116 3.14 -6.89 -0.13
N LEU A 117 3.16 -8.18 0.26
CA LEU A 117 3.59 -9.28 -0.59
C LEU A 117 2.68 -9.48 -1.81
N PHE A 118 1.36 -9.46 -1.62
CA PHE A 118 0.44 -9.72 -2.71
C PHE A 118 0.35 -8.55 -3.66
N PHE A 119 0.39 -7.33 -3.12
CA PHE A 119 0.45 -6.14 -3.97
C PHE A 119 1.73 -6.13 -4.82
N ALA A 120 2.88 -6.49 -4.25
CA ALA A 120 4.14 -6.60 -4.99
C ALA A 120 4.05 -7.60 -6.14
N GLN A 121 3.47 -8.79 -5.90
CA GLN A 121 3.27 -9.82 -6.92
C GLN A 121 2.31 -9.36 -8.01
N ASN A 122 1.22 -8.70 -7.65
CA ASN A 122 0.27 -8.15 -8.59
C ASN A 122 0.87 -7.03 -9.44
N LEU A 123 1.66 -6.16 -8.83
CA LEU A 123 2.39 -5.10 -9.53
C LEU A 123 3.39 -5.69 -10.53
N GLU A 124 4.15 -6.71 -10.14
CA GLU A 124 5.07 -7.42 -11.04
C GLU A 124 4.34 -8.01 -12.24
N ASN A 125 3.18 -8.65 -12.02
CA ASN A 125 2.36 -9.23 -13.09
C ASN A 125 1.87 -8.17 -14.08
N VAL A 126 1.40 -7.02 -13.60
CA VAL A 126 0.89 -5.93 -14.46
C VAL A 126 2.01 -5.26 -15.24
N LEU A 127 3.20 -5.16 -14.67
CA LEU A 127 4.35 -4.60 -15.37
C LEU A 127 4.92 -5.50 -16.48
N GLU A 128 4.48 -6.77 -16.56
CA GLU A 128 4.77 -7.68 -17.67
C GLU A 128 6.27 -7.77 -18.05
N GLY A 129 7.14 -7.76 -17.07
CA GLY A 129 8.59 -7.82 -17.29
C GLY A 129 9.25 -6.50 -17.72
N LYS A 130 8.51 -5.41 -17.85
CA LYS A 130 9.07 -4.07 -18.13
C LYS A 130 9.93 -3.56 -16.99
N LYS A 131 9.66 -4.03 -15.78
CA LYS A 131 10.45 -3.75 -14.58
C LYS A 131 10.41 -4.96 -13.65
N LYS A 132 11.57 -5.35 -13.12
CA LYS A 132 11.68 -6.43 -12.14
C LYS A 132 11.36 -5.90 -10.76
N ILE A 133 10.39 -6.51 -10.09
CA ILE A 133 10.02 -6.16 -8.72
C ILE A 133 10.74 -7.10 -7.75
N ILE A 134 11.45 -6.50 -6.80
CA ILE A 134 12.08 -7.15 -5.65
C ILE A 134 11.19 -6.85 -4.46
N TYR A 135 10.77 -7.88 -3.72
CA TYR A 135 9.90 -7.74 -2.58
C TYR A 135 10.24 -8.72 -1.47
N PRO A 136 9.82 -8.49 -0.23
CA PRO A 136 10.07 -9.40 0.88
C PRO A 136 9.59 -10.82 0.58
N GLY A 137 10.41 -11.83 0.91
CA GLY A 137 10.11 -13.25 0.66
C GLY A 137 10.44 -13.74 -0.75
N LYS A 138 10.68 -12.86 -1.73
CA LYS A 138 11.11 -13.26 -3.07
C LYS A 138 12.63 -13.44 -3.12
N ASN A 139 13.09 -14.68 -3.01
CA ASN A 139 14.53 -15.03 -3.07
C ASN A 139 15.39 -14.29 -2.02
N ASN A 140 14.80 -13.92 -0.88
CA ASN A 140 15.50 -13.29 0.23
C ASN A 140 14.88 -13.74 1.58
N GLU A 141 15.58 -13.49 2.68
CA GLU A 141 15.16 -13.87 4.03
C GLU A 141 14.25 -12.83 4.72
N THR A 142 14.02 -11.68 4.10
CA THR A 142 13.19 -10.62 4.67
C THR A 142 11.73 -11.05 4.63
N LYS A 143 11.08 -11.13 5.80
CA LYS A 143 9.67 -11.45 5.89
C LYS A 143 8.84 -10.29 5.35
N GLY A 144 7.92 -10.57 4.42
CA GLY A 144 6.91 -9.61 3.94
C GLY A 144 5.70 -9.53 4.87
N ALA A 145 4.91 -8.50 4.69
CA ALA A 145 3.63 -8.34 5.34
C ALA A 145 2.48 -8.60 4.36
N VAL A 146 1.32 -8.95 4.87
CA VAL A 146 0.09 -9.13 4.09
C VAL A 146 -1.07 -8.48 4.84
N CYS A 147 -2.03 -7.96 4.10
CA CYS A 147 -3.26 -7.46 4.70
C CYS A 147 -4.13 -8.64 5.14
N GLU A 148 -4.37 -8.78 6.44
CA GLU A 148 -5.17 -9.86 7.04
C GLU A 148 -6.62 -9.92 6.53
N VAL A 149 -7.14 -8.81 6.01
CA VAL A 149 -8.48 -8.73 5.43
C VAL A 149 -8.46 -9.32 4.02
N HIS A 150 -7.54 -8.86 3.17
CA HIS A 150 -7.47 -9.27 1.77
C HIS A 150 -6.95 -10.71 1.59
N GLU A 151 -6.15 -11.21 2.54
CA GLU A 151 -5.69 -12.60 2.56
C GLU A 151 -6.85 -13.61 2.67
N LYS A 152 -7.98 -13.20 3.24
CA LYS A 152 -9.17 -14.07 3.41
C LYS A 152 -9.90 -14.38 2.11
N PHE A 153 -9.77 -13.55 1.09
CA PHE A 153 -10.39 -13.81 -0.21
C PHE A 153 -9.66 -14.93 -0.95
N SER A 154 -10.39 -15.94 -1.37
CA SER A 154 -9.86 -17.06 -2.14
C SER A 154 -10.43 -17.11 -3.55
N LEU A 155 -9.69 -17.73 -4.47
CA LEU A 155 -10.18 -17.98 -5.83
C LEU A 155 -11.48 -18.81 -5.81
N GLN A 156 -11.61 -19.74 -4.86
CA GLN A 156 -12.82 -20.57 -4.72
C GLN A 156 -14.04 -19.73 -4.42
N ASP A 157 -13.94 -18.77 -3.46
CA ASP A 157 -15.05 -17.88 -3.10
C ASP A 157 -15.46 -17.00 -4.28
N ILE A 158 -14.50 -16.44 -4.99
CA ILE A 158 -14.75 -15.60 -6.17
C ILE A 158 -15.39 -16.42 -7.29
N THR A 159 -14.93 -17.65 -7.51
CA THR A 159 -15.51 -18.56 -8.52
C THR A 159 -16.95 -18.88 -8.18
N ALA A 160 -17.25 -19.23 -6.94
CA ALA A 160 -18.63 -19.52 -6.48
C ALA A 160 -19.54 -18.28 -6.65
N MET A 161 -19.04 -17.08 -6.35
CA MET A 161 -19.79 -15.83 -6.59
C MET A 161 -20.01 -15.56 -8.08
N ARG A 162 -18.99 -15.76 -8.91
CA ARG A 162 -19.11 -15.62 -10.38
C ARG A 162 -20.19 -16.54 -10.94
N GLU A 163 -20.21 -17.80 -10.53
CA GLU A 163 -21.22 -18.78 -10.94
C GLU A 163 -22.62 -18.39 -10.45
N SER A 164 -22.77 -18.07 -9.16
CA SER A 164 -24.07 -17.75 -8.55
C SER A 164 -24.71 -16.51 -9.15
N PHE A 165 -23.91 -15.50 -9.52
CA PHE A 165 -24.38 -14.22 -10.04
C PHE A 165 -24.16 -14.04 -11.55
N GLY A 166 -23.65 -15.06 -12.25
CA GLY A 166 -23.35 -15.01 -13.67
C GLY A 166 -22.36 -13.91 -14.04
N LEU A 167 -21.28 -13.76 -13.25
CA LEU A 167 -20.22 -12.78 -13.47
C LEU A 167 -19.25 -13.31 -14.54
N ILE A 168 -19.64 -13.24 -15.80
CA ILE A 168 -18.81 -13.62 -16.93
C ILE A 168 -17.96 -12.43 -17.35
N LYS A 169 -16.69 -12.63 -17.64
CA LYS A 169 -15.78 -11.60 -18.15
C LYS A 169 -16.39 -10.93 -19.39
N GLY A 170 -16.47 -9.60 -19.36
CA GLY A 170 -17.11 -8.82 -20.45
C GLY A 170 -18.62 -8.68 -20.37
N HIS A 171 -19.27 -9.12 -19.31
CA HIS A 171 -20.71 -8.91 -19.16
C HIS A 171 -21.03 -7.41 -18.97
N PRO A 172 -21.94 -6.81 -19.79
CA PRO A 172 -22.11 -5.35 -19.85
C PRO A 172 -22.63 -4.71 -18.55
N ASN A 173 -23.33 -5.47 -17.70
CA ASN A 173 -24.03 -4.94 -16.51
C ASN A 173 -23.53 -5.57 -15.21
N ARG A 174 -22.38 -6.26 -15.23
CA ARG A 174 -21.81 -6.92 -14.05
C ARG A 174 -20.31 -6.72 -14.02
N MET A 175 -19.78 -6.33 -12.87
CA MET A 175 -18.37 -6.05 -12.69
C MET A 175 -17.87 -6.62 -11.37
N LEU A 176 -16.67 -7.15 -11.37
CA LEU A 176 -15.93 -7.56 -10.19
C LEU A 176 -14.84 -6.52 -9.92
N TYR A 177 -14.84 -5.96 -8.71
CA TYR A 177 -13.76 -5.11 -8.23
C TYR A 177 -12.88 -5.90 -7.28
N VAL A 178 -11.57 -5.88 -7.53
CA VAL A 178 -10.58 -6.57 -6.71
C VAL A 178 -9.49 -5.58 -6.33
N HIS A 179 -9.12 -5.57 -5.05
CA HIS A 179 -8.05 -4.72 -4.55
C HIS A 179 -6.66 -5.36 -4.80
N TRP A 180 -5.65 -4.54 -5.01
CA TRP A 180 -4.26 -4.98 -5.25
C TRP A 180 -3.64 -5.83 -4.13
N GLU A 181 -4.12 -5.72 -2.91
CA GLU A 181 -3.67 -6.52 -1.75
C GLU A 181 -4.27 -7.94 -1.73
N CYS A 182 -5.19 -8.28 -2.63
CA CYS A 182 -5.68 -9.65 -2.77
C CYS A 182 -4.62 -10.56 -3.43
N LYS A 183 -4.71 -11.86 -3.15
CA LYS A 183 -3.83 -12.86 -3.76
C LYS A 183 -3.86 -12.78 -5.30
N PRO A 184 -2.74 -13.00 -5.99
CA PRO A 184 -2.68 -12.90 -7.46
C PRO A 184 -3.71 -13.73 -8.20
N GLU A 185 -4.03 -14.92 -7.69
CA GLU A 185 -5.06 -15.80 -8.28
C GLU A 185 -6.48 -15.21 -8.25
N VAL A 186 -6.73 -14.24 -7.36
CA VAL A 186 -8.05 -13.56 -7.25
C VAL A 186 -8.18 -12.44 -8.28
N LEU A 187 -7.04 -11.86 -8.73
CA LEU A 187 -7.01 -10.79 -9.73
C LEU A 187 -7.10 -11.32 -11.17
N GLN A 188 -6.82 -12.59 -11.44
CA GLN A 188 -6.85 -13.24 -12.76
C GLN A 188 -8.28 -13.63 -13.17
#